data_4aa01837050f85754c4fd9b4dadf5feb
#
_entry.id   4aa01837050f85754c4fd9b4dadf5feb
#
_cell.length_a   1.000
_cell.length_b   1.000
_cell.length_c   1.000
_cell.angle_alpha   90.00
_cell.angle_beta   90.00
_cell.angle_gamma   90.00
#
_symmetry.space_group_name_H-M   'P 1'
#
loop_
_entity.id
_entity.type
_entity.pdbx_description
1 polymer ?
#
loop_
_entity_poly.entity_id
_entity_poly.type
_entity_poly.pdbx_seq_one_letter_code
_entity_poly.pdbx_strand_id
1 'polypeptide(L)'
;MIDWSQPQSLAKVTEDAGFTVSDVAFVSGLDESTISRLWDDPHWLDRVRGRSLQALVASVPGVAEYFASHSVLSRRNKLISQLEAEGLQINHDALRLSNRPGIPHQYLMNALEAALSIMQRDANRTASLVARFWGIQQNRALEALYASSDGLALLRNPDQLFNASLELVPQLDRKSY
;
A
#
# COMPACT_ATOMS: atom_id res chain seq x y z
N MET A 1 -11.75 12.21 14.97
CA MET A 1 -11.21 11.02 14.28
C MET A 1 -10.06 11.43 13.37
N ILE A 2 -8.90 10.80 13.49
CA ILE A 2 -7.73 11.15 12.69
C ILE A 2 -7.91 10.59 11.27
N ASP A 3 -7.69 11.44 10.26
CA ASP A 3 -7.70 10.98 8.87
C ASP A 3 -6.34 10.38 8.52
N TRP A 4 -6.24 9.06 8.63
CA TRP A 4 -5.03 8.30 8.33
C TRP A 4 -4.67 8.27 6.84
N SER A 5 -5.54 8.77 5.96
CA SER A 5 -5.28 8.86 4.52
C SER A 5 -4.33 9.98 4.16
N GLN A 6 -4.13 10.94 5.06
CA GLN A 6 -3.25 12.09 4.88
C GLN A 6 -2.05 11.99 5.83
N PRO A 7 -0.88 12.58 5.46
CA PRO A 7 0.25 12.67 6.38
C PRO A 7 -0.15 13.46 7.64
N GLN A 8 0.16 12.91 8.82
CA GLN A 8 -0.17 13.50 10.10
C GLN A 8 1.10 13.72 10.92
N SER A 9 1.19 14.88 11.59
CA SER A 9 2.30 15.16 12.50
C SER A 9 2.28 14.23 13.71
N LEU A 10 3.41 14.08 14.39
CA LEU A 10 3.51 13.31 15.62
C LEU A 10 2.58 13.85 16.70
N ALA A 11 2.44 15.17 16.80
CA ALA A 11 1.49 15.83 17.69
C ALA A 11 0.06 15.35 17.44
N LYS A 12 -0.34 15.26 16.17
CA LYS A 12 -1.68 14.83 15.77
C LYS A 12 -1.91 13.35 16.06
N VAL A 13 -0.91 12.52 15.78
CA VAL A 13 -0.97 11.08 16.02
C VAL A 13 -1.17 10.75 17.51
N THR A 14 -0.58 11.56 18.39
CA THR A 14 -0.64 11.35 19.85
C THR A 14 -1.73 12.18 20.54
N GLU A 15 -2.51 12.98 19.78
CA GLU A 15 -3.51 13.90 20.32
C GLU A 15 -4.53 13.19 21.23
N ASP A 16 -5.07 12.06 20.80
CA ASP A 16 -6.08 11.30 21.55
C ASP A 16 -5.54 10.78 22.89
N ALA A 17 -4.24 10.48 22.96
CA ALA A 17 -3.59 10.03 24.20
C ALA A 17 -3.21 11.20 25.11
N GLY A 18 -3.30 12.45 24.62
CA GLY A 18 -2.96 13.65 25.38
C GLY A 18 -1.46 13.82 25.66
N PHE A 19 -0.61 13.22 24.86
CA PHE A 19 0.84 13.28 25.05
C PHE A 19 1.42 14.62 24.63
N THR A 20 2.34 15.13 25.45
CA THR A 20 3.18 16.30 25.13
C THR A 20 4.53 15.83 24.57
N VAL A 21 5.36 16.78 24.11
CA VAL A 21 6.75 16.49 23.70
C VAL A 21 7.51 15.78 24.80
N SER A 22 7.39 16.27 26.04
CA SER A 22 8.06 15.66 27.21
C SER A 22 7.58 14.24 27.48
N ASP A 23 6.28 13.99 27.33
CA ASP A 23 5.72 12.64 27.52
C ASP A 23 6.27 11.65 26.49
N VAL A 24 6.30 12.05 25.23
CA VAL A 24 6.82 11.22 24.14
C VAL A 24 8.32 10.95 24.35
N ALA A 25 9.09 11.96 24.72
CA ALA A 25 10.51 11.80 25.00
C ALA A 25 10.73 10.82 26.16
N PHE A 26 9.95 10.95 27.21
CA PHE A 26 10.06 10.10 28.41
C PHE A 26 9.77 8.63 28.08
N VAL A 27 8.65 8.31 27.43
CA VAL A 27 8.26 6.91 27.17
C VAL A 27 9.11 6.26 26.09
N SER A 28 9.62 7.02 25.12
CA SER A 28 10.44 6.50 24.03
C SER A 28 11.93 6.43 24.39
N GLY A 29 12.37 7.17 25.42
CA GLY A 29 13.78 7.28 25.76
C GLY A 29 14.57 8.17 24.79
N LEU A 30 13.90 8.93 23.94
CA LEU A 30 14.53 9.86 23.00
C LEU A 30 14.65 11.27 23.62
N ASP A 31 15.59 12.07 23.10
CA ASP A 31 15.77 13.44 23.54
C ASP A 31 14.59 14.32 23.15
N GLU A 32 14.22 15.27 24.03
CA GLU A 32 13.15 16.24 23.74
C GLU A 32 13.44 17.07 22.49
N SER A 33 14.70 17.39 22.25
CA SER A 33 15.10 18.13 21.05
C SER A 33 14.80 17.33 19.76
N THR A 34 14.99 16.03 19.79
CA THR A 34 14.65 15.12 18.68
C THR A 34 13.15 15.10 18.45
N ILE A 35 12.36 14.96 19.52
CA ILE A 35 10.90 14.93 19.44
C ILE A 35 10.37 16.29 18.96
N SER A 36 10.92 17.40 19.48
CA SER A 36 10.50 18.76 19.08
C SER A 36 10.67 19.01 17.59
N ARG A 37 11.74 18.50 16.98
CA ARG A 37 11.96 18.64 15.54
C ARG A 37 10.94 17.88 14.69
N LEU A 38 10.40 16.79 15.23
CA LEU A 38 9.42 15.95 14.54
C LEU A 38 7.98 16.34 14.84
N TRP A 39 7.76 17.09 15.90
CA TRP A 39 6.45 17.27 16.54
C TRP A 39 5.37 17.83 15.62
N ASP A 40 5.68 18.89 14.88
CA ASP A 40 4.72 19.57 14.01
C ASP A 40 4.91 19.22 12.52
N ASP A 41 5.82 18.32 12.20
CA ASP A 41 6.15 17.95 10.83
C ASP A 41 5.24 16.81 10.35
N PRO A 42 4.34 17.04 9.36
CA PRO A 42 3.48 15.97 8.84
C PRO A 42 4.27 14.85 8.13
N HIS A 43 5.50 15.09 7.73
CA HIS A 43 6.38 14.13 7.09
C HIS A 43 7.45 13.56 8.03
N TRP A 44 7.18 13.53 9.31
CA TRP A 44 8.15 13.08 10.32
C TRP A 44 8.61 11.63 10.11
N LEU A 45 7.75 10.75 9.58
CA LEU A 45 8.12 9.35 9.30
C LEU A 45 9.25 9.24 8.27
N ASP A 46 9.33 10.18 7.33
CA ASP A 46 10.39 10.18 6.32
C ASP A 46 11.74 10.65 6.88
N ARG A 47 11.73 11.32 8.02
CA ARG A 47 12.91 11.92 8.65
C ARG A 47 13.42 11.15 9.85
N VAL A 48 12.58 10.34 10.49
CA VAL A 48 12.96 9.54 11.64
C VAL A 48 13.77 8.32 11.21
N ARG A 49 14.82 8.00 11.96
CA ARG A 49 15.70 6.87 11.65
C ARG A 49 15.30 5.61 12.42
N GLY A 50 15.76 4.44 11.95
CA GLY A 50 15.34 3.12 12.36
C GLY A 50 15.17 2.89 13.85
N ARG A 51 16.19 3.18 14.69
CA ARG A 51 16.10 2.98 16.14
C ARG A 51 15.11 3.92 16.81
N SER A 52 15.10 5.18 16.38
CA SER A 52 14.15 6.17 16.89
C SER A 52 12.73 5.81 16.51
N LEU A 53 12.50 5.35 15.26
CA LEU A 53 11.21 4.88 14.81
C LEU A 53 10.75 3.67 15.62
N GLN A 54 11.62 2.69 15.83
CA GLN A 54 11.29 1.51 16.63
C GLN A 54 10.90 1.88 18.06
N ALA A 55 11.61 2.83 18.67
CA ALA A 55 11.30 3.32 20.01
C ALA A 55 9.91 3.98 20.06
N LEU A 56 9.58 4.80 19.07
CA LEU A 56 8.28 5.48 18.97
C LEU A 56 7.15 4.46 18.76
N VAL A 57 7.33 3.51 17.84
CA VAL A 57 6.34 2.45 17.57
C VAL A 57 6.08 1.59 18.80
N ALA A 58 7.13 1.25 19.55
CA ALA A 58 7.02 0.38 20.72
C ALA A 58 6.40 1.07 21.93
N SER A 59 6.56 2.39 22.08
CA SER A 59 6.28 3.08 23.34
C SER A 59 5.16 4.11 23.28
N VAL A 60 4.87 4.68 22.12
CA VAL A 60 3.95 5.83 22.01
C VAL A 60 2.61 5.38 21.47
N PRO A 61 1.50 5.60 22.23
CA PRO A 61 0.16 5.23 21.75
C PRO A 61 -0.20 5.90 20.43
N GLY A 62 -0.76 5.13 19.50
CA GLY A 62 -1.20 5.60 18.19
C GLY A 62 -0.13 5.54 17.11
N VAL A 63 1.15 5.51 17.46
CA VAL A 63 2.25 5.51 16.46
C VAL A 63 2.30 4.19 15.69
N ALA A 64 2.10 3.06 16.35
CA ALA A 64 2.12 1.76 15.67
C ALA A 64 1.02 1.67 14.60
N GLU A 65 -0.19 2.10 14.93
CA GLU A 65 -1.34 2.11 14.03
C GLU A 65 -1.12 3.07 12.86
N TYR A 66 -0.60 4.27 13.14
CA TYR A 66 -0.29 5.25 12.11
C TYR A 66 0.81 4.73 11.16
N PHE A 67 1.87 4.17 11.71
CA PHE A 67 2.97 3.58 10.92
C PHE A 67 2.47 2.49 10.00
N ALA A 68 1.65 1.56 10.50
CA ALA A 68 1.07 0.49 9.70
C ALA A 68 0.19 1.04 8.56
N SER A 69 -0.70 1.98 8.87
CA SER A 69 -1.58 2.62 7.88
C SER A 69 -0.79 3.41 6.84
N HIS A 70 0.20 4.19 7.27
CA HIS A 70 1.03 4.99 6.38
C HIS A 70 1.88 4.11 5.46
N SER A 71 2.43 3.01 5.95
CA SER A 71 3.22 2.08 5.15
C SER A 71 2.38 1.43 4.05
N VAL A 72 1.14 1.04 4.36
CA VAL A 72 0.20 0.48 3.37
C VAL A 72 -0.15 1.51 2.32
N LEU A 73 -0.48 2.75 2.73
CA LEU A 73 -0.81 3.84 1.80
C LEU A 73 0.38 4.22 0.93
N SER A 74 1.58 4.28 1.50
CA SER A 74 2.81 4.60 0.76
C SER A 74 3.09 3.55 -0.32
N ARG A 75 2.96 2.27 0.03
CA ARG A 75 3.13 1.16 -0.91
C ARG A 75 2.09 1.22 -2.02
N ARG A 76 0.83 1.48 -1.68
CA ARG A 76 -0.27 1.62 -2.63
C ARG A 76 0.00 2.76 -3.61
N ASN A 77 0.38 3.93 -3.10
CA ASN A 77 0.67 5.10 -3.92
C ASN A 77 1.85 4.85 -4.86
N LYS A 78 2.86 4.14 -4.40
CA LYS A 78 4.00 3.75 -5.24
C LYS A 78 3.56 2.82 -6.38
N LEU A 79 2.72 1.83 -6.10
CA LEU A 79 2.18 0.93 -7.12
C LEU A 79 1.33 1.68 -8.15
N ILE A 80 0.48 2.60 -7.69
CA ILE A 80 -0.35 3.44 -8.55
C ILE A 80 0.53 4.28 -9.47
N SER A 81 1.55 4.92 -8.94
CA SER A 81 2.49 5.72 -9.74
C SER A 81 3.21 4.88 -10.79
N GLN A 82 3.61 3.68 -10.44
CA GLN A 82 4.25 2.75 -11.38
C GLN A 82 3.29 2.30 -12.48
N LEU A 83 2.02 2.03 -12.15
CA LEU A 83 0.99 1.66 -13.13
C LEU A 83 0.69 2.82 -14.07
N GLU A 84 0.58 4.04 -13.57
CA GLU A 84 0.38 5.24 -14.39
C GLU A 84 1.57 5.47 -15.32
N ALA A 85 2.79 5.22 -14.85
CA ALA A 85 3.99 5.29 -15.68
C ALA A 85 3.99 4.26 -16.81
N GLU A 86 3.34 3.11 -16.61
CA GLU A 86 3.15 2.10 -17.65
C GLU A 86 1.98 2.42 -18.60
N GLY A 87 1.28 3.53 -18.38
CA GLY A 87 0.21 4.00 -19.24
C GLY A 87 -1.20 3.62 -18.80
N LEU A 88 -1.37 2.95 -17.67
CA LEU A 88 -2.69 2.65 -17.13
C LEU A 88 -3.32 3.88 -16.48
N GLN A 89 -4.62 4.08 -16.74
CA GLN A 89 -5.39 5.14 -16.11
C GLN A 89 -6.12 4.58 -14.89
N ILE A 90 -5.81 5.14 -13.72
CA ILE A 90 -6.40 4.71 -12.46
C ILE A 90 -7.62 5.56 -12.13
N ASN A 91 -8.68 4.92 -11.68
CA ASN A 91 -9.89 5.58 -11.20
C ASN A 91 -9.68 5.98 -9.73
N HIS A 92 -9.22 7.22 -9.51
CA HIS A 92 -8.94 7.73 -8.18
C HIS A 92 -10.20 7.84 -7.30
N ASP A 93 -11.38 7.99 -7.87
CA ASP A 93 -12.64 8.01 -7.12
C ASP A 93 -12.94 6.63 -6.55
N ALA A 94 -12.74 5.58 -7.32
CA ALA A 94 -12.87 4.20 -6.84
C ALA A 94 -11.84 3.90 -5.74
N LEU A 95 -10.61 4.41 -5.86
CA LEU A 95 -9.58 4.28 -4.82
C LEU A 95 -10.01 4.93 -3.50
N ARG A 96 -10.62 6.11 -3.55
CA ARG A 96 -11.12 6.77 -2.34
C ARG A 96 -12.22 5.96 -1.67
N LEU A 97 -13.08 5.35 -2.45
CA LEU A 97 -14.12 4.47 -1.92
C LEU A 97 -13.54 3.21 -1.27
N SER A 98 -12.41 2.71 -1.79
CA SER A 98 -11.74 1.54 -1.23
C SER A 98 -11.08 1.79 0.14
N ASN A 99 -10.96 3.04 0.58
CA ASN A 99 -10.44 3.38 1.91
C ASN A 99 -11.49 3.22 3.02
N ARG A 100 -12.72 2.86 2.69
CA ARG A 100 -13.77 2.68 3.69
C ARG A 100 -13.50 1.44 4.55
N PRO A 101 -13.83 1.48 5.87
CA PRO A 101 -13.74 0.30 6.73
C PRO A 101 -14.54 -0.87 6.14
N GLY A 102 -13.96 -2.07 6.16
CA GLY A 102 -14.60 -3.28 5.68
C GLY A 102 -14.22 -3.73 4.28
N ILE A 103 -13.52 -2.90 3.48
CA ILE A 103 -12.96 -3.35 2.22
C ILE A 103 -11.58 -3.94 2.48
N PRO A 104 -11.33 -5.21 2.11
CA PRO A 104 -10.02 -5.83 2.38
C PRO A 104 -8.91 -5.18 1.54
N HIS A 105 -8.08 -4.37 2.17
CA HIS A 105 -6.91 -3.75 1.52
C HIS A 105 -6.02 -4.76 0.81
N GLN A 106 -5.96 -5.98 1.33
CA GLN A 106 -5.11 -7.03 0.77
C GLN A 106 -5.53 -7.37 -0.66
N TYR A 107 -6.83 -7.44 -0.94
CA TYR A 107 -7.31 -7.71 -2.30
C TYR A 107 -6.93 -6.60 -3.27
N LEU A 108 -7.07 -5.35 -2.83
CA LEU A 108 -6.68 -4.18 -3.62
C LEU A 108 -5.19 -4.20 -3.95
N MET A 109 -4.35 -4.44 -2.95
CA MET A 109 -2.90 -4.51 -3.14
C MET A 109 -2.51 -5.63 -4.08
N ASN A 110 -3.14 -6.80 -3.93
CA ASN A 110 -2.89 -7.95 -4.79
C ASN A 110 -3.26 -7.65 -6.25
N ALA A 111 -4.39 -6.99 -6.46
CA ALA A 111 -4.84 -6.59 -7.81
C ALA A 111 -3.88 -5.58 -8.44
N LEU A 112 -3.41 -4.59 -7.69
CA LEU A 112 -2.45 -3.60 -8.17
C LEU A 112 -1.10 -4.24 -8.51
N GLU A 113 -0.60 -5.14 -7.66
CA GLU A 113 0.66 -5.83 -7.92
C GLU A 113 0.57 -6.76 -9.15
N ALA A 114 -0.55 -7.47 -9.28
CA ALA A 114 -0.79 -8.33 -10.44
C ALA A 114 -0.89 -7.51 -11.74
N ALA A 115 -1.62 -6.39 -11.71
CA ALA A 115 -1.72 -5.49 -12.85
C ALA A 115 -0.35 -4.96 -13.27
N LEU A 116 0.47 -4.55 -12.30
CA LEU A 116 1.82 -4.07 -12.59
C LEU A 116 2.69 -5.16 -13.21
N SER A 117 2.65 -6.39 -12.70
CA SER A 117 3.42 -7.50 -13.26
C SER A 117 3.01 -7.82 -14.69
N ILE A 118 1.71 -7.71 -15.01
CA ILE A 118 1.19 -7.88 -16.38
C ILE A 118 1.72 -6.76 -17.29
N MET A 119 1.64 -5.52 -16.85
CA MET A 119 2.11 -4.38 -17.65
C MET A 119 3.62 -4.43 -17.90
N GLN A 120 4.38 -4.93 -16.94
CA GLN A 120 5.82 -5.14 -17.08
C GLN A 120 6.17 -6.44 -17.83
N ARG A 121 5.16 -7.19 -18.23
CA ARG A 121 5.30 -8.48 -18.95
C ARG A 121 6.13 -9.52 -18.19
N ASP A 122 6.00 -9.49 -16.86
CA ASP A 122 6.69 -10.44 -15.98
C ASP A 122 5.79 -11.66 -15.70
N ALA A 123 5.87 -12.66 -16.57
CA ALA A 123 5.04 -13.86 -16.49
C ALA A 123 5.31 -14.64 -15.18
N ASN A 124 6.57 -14.72 -14.76
CA ASN A 124 6.94 -15.43 -13.53
C ASN A 124 6.30 -14.81 -12.30
N ARG A 125 6.39 -13.49 -12.19
CA ARG A 125 5.81 -12.76 -11.07
C ARG A 125 4.30 -12.82 -11.07
N THR A 126 3.68 -12.70 -12.24
CA THR A 126 2.22 -12.83 -12.40
C THR A 126 1.74 -14.19 -11.91
N ALA A 127 2.36 -15.26 -12.38
CA ALA A 127 2.02 -16.63 -11.97
C ALA A 127 2.21 -16.82 -10.46
N SER A 128 3.31 -16.33 -9.91
CA SER A 128 3.61 -16.42 -8.49
C SER A 128 2.60 -15.64 -7.62
N LEU A 129 2.24 -14.44 -8.03
CA LEU A 129 1.25 -13.62 -7.31
C LEU A 129 -0.12 -14.30 -7.30
N VAL A 130 -0.55 -14.82 -8.44
CA VAL A 130 -1.84 -15.51 -8.54
C VAL A 130 -1.87 -16.77 -7.71
N ALA A 131 -0.84 -17.60 -7.79
CA ALA A 131 -0.76 -18.81 -6.99
C ALA A 131 -0.79 -18.51 -5.50
N ARG A 132 -0.13 -17.44 -5.08
CA ARG A 132 -0.02 -17.04 -3.68
C ARG A 132 -1.31 -16.43 -3.12
N PHE A 133 -1.97 -15.54 -3.88
CA PHE A 133 -3.06 -14.74 -3.35
C PHE A 133 -4.45 -15.29 -3.69
N TRP A 134 -4.59 -15.98 -4.83
CA TRP A 134 -5.87 -16.54 -5.25
C TRP A 134 -5.90 -18.07 -5.22
N GLY A 135 -4.76 -18.71 -4.99
CA GLY A 135 -4.68 -20.18 -4.90
C GLY A 135 -5.05 -20.88 -6.19
N ILE A 136 -4.90 -20.23 -7.33
CA ILE A 136 -5.32 -20.73 -8.64
C ILE A 136 -4.11 -21.14 -9.46
N GLN A 137 -4.27 -22.20 -10.24
CA GLN A 137 -3.23 -22.70 -11.13
C GLN A 137 -2.79 -21.63 -12.13
N GLN A 138 -1.52 -21.67 -12.52
CA GLN A 138 -0.88 -20.67 -13.37
C GLN A 138 -1.63 -20.39 -14.67
N ASN A 139 -2.22 -21.41 -15.29
CA ASN A 139 -2.97 -21.29 -16.53
C ASN A 139 -4.30 -20.52 -16.37
N ARG A 140 -4.77 -20.35 -15.14
CA ARG A 140 -6.00 -19.59 -14.82
C ARG A 140 -5.71 -18.24 -14.15
N ALA A 141 -4.46 -17.84 -14.15
CA ALA A 141 -4.03 -16.63 -13.48
C ALA A 141 -4.80 -15.39 -13.97
N LEU A 142 -4.95 -15.27 -15.28
CA LEU A 142 -5.61 -14.13 -15.90
C LEU A 142 -7.12 -14.15 -15.66
N GLU A 143 -7.74 -15.32 -15.71
CA GLU A 143 -9.17 -15.48 -15.41
C GLU A 143 -9.47 -15.04 -13.98
N ALA A 144 -8.61 -15.42 -13.03
CA ALA A 144 -8.74 -15.04 -11.64
C ALA A 144 -8.64 -13.52 -11.45
N LEU A 145 -7.71 -12.88 -12.15
CA LEU A 145 -7.56 -11.42 -12.10
C LEU A 145 -8.84 -10.73 -12.62
N TYR A 146 -9.39 -11.21 -13.73
CA TYR A 146 -10.61 -10.63 -14.31
C TYR A 146 -11.87 -10.99 -13.52
N ALA A 147 -11.87 -12.12 -12.80
CA ALA A 147 -12.97 -12.47 -11.90
C ALA A 147 -12.98 -11.63 -10.62
N SER A 148 -11.86 -11.03 -10.24
CA SER A 148 -11.82 -10.11 -9.12
C SER A 148 -12.37 -8.75 -9.55
N SER A 149 -13.66 -8.54 -9.28
CA SER A 149 -14.35 -7.29 -9.65
C SER A 149 -13.68 -6.03 -9.09
N ASP A 150 -13.03 -6.15 -7.94
CA ASP A 150 -12.40 -5.01 -7.28
C ASP A 150 -11.15 -4.52 -8.02
N GLY A 151 -10.39 -5.42 -8.64
CA GLY A 151 -9.18 -5.05 -9.37
C GLY A 151 -9.47 -4.25 -10.64
N LEU A 152 -10.54 -4.62 -11.38
CA LEU A 152 -10.91 -3.96 -12.64
C LEU A 152 -11.66 -2.66 -12.42
N ALA A 153 -12.40 -2.52 -11.32
CA ALA A 153 -13.13 -1.29 -10.99
C ALA A 153 -12.20 -0.10 -10.77
N LEU A 154 -10.92 -0.35 -10.47
CA LEU A 154 -9.93 0.68 -10.27
C LEU A 154 -9.36 1.26 -11.56
N LEU A 155 -9.60 0.61 -12.68
CA LEU A 155 -9.06 1.03 -13.97
C LEU A 155 -10.11 1.79 -14.77
N ARG A 156 -9.72 2.94 -15.35
CA ARG A 156 -10.58 3.68 -16.27
C ARG A 156 -10.62 3.04 -17.65
N ASN A 157 -9.52 2.43 -18.04
CA ASN A 157 -9.40 1.78 -19.35
C ASN A 157 -8.84 0.36 -19.15
N PRO A 158 -9.69 -0.63 -18.86
CA PRO A 158 -9.25 -1.99 -18.63
C PRO A 158 -8.71 -2.68 -19.89
N ASP A 159 -8.98 -2.14 -21.08
CA ASP A 159 -8.54 -2.75 -22.35
C ASP A 159 -7.02 -2.82 -22.47
N GLN A 160 -6.30 -1.83 -21.93
CA GLN A 160 -4.84 -1.86 -21.93
C GLN A 160 -4.30 -3.06 -21.14
N LEU A 161 -4.87 -3.31 -19.97
CA LEU A 161 -4.48 -4.46 -19.14
C LEU A 161 -4.83 -5.77 -19.85
N PHE A 162 -6.00 -5.83 -20.46
CA PHE A 162 -6.44 -6.99 -21.23
C PHE A 162 -5.47 -7.31 -22.37
N ASN A 163 -5.10 -6.32 -23.18
CA ASN A 163 -4.17 -6.50 -24.29
C ASN A 163 -2.79 -6.96 -23.82
N ALA A 164 -2.27 -6.35 -22.75
CA ALA A 164 -1.00 -6.75 -22.16
C ALA A 164 -1.04 -8.20 -21.64
N SER A 165 -2.17 -8.61 -21.06
CA SER A 165 -2.34 -9.96 -20.54
C SER A 165 -2.38 -11.01 -21.65
N LEU A 166 -2.94 -10.69 -22.82
CA LEU A 166 -2.96 -11.60 -23.96
C LEU A 166 -1.53 -11.94 -24.43
N GLU A 167 -0.62 -10.97 -24.35
CA GLU A 167 0.80 -11.20 -24.68
C GLU A 167 1.48 -12.16 -23.70
N LEU A 168 0.98 -12.26 -22.46
CA LEU A 168 1.52 -13.16 -21.45
C LEU A 168 1.00 -14.58 -21.51
N VAL A 169 -0.15 -14.82 -22.14
CA VAL A 169 -0.80 -16.14 -22.18
C VAL A 169 0.16 -17.24 -22.66
N PRO A 170 0.91 -17.07 -23.77
CA PRO A 170 1.82 -18.13 -24.23
C PRO A 170 2.93 -18.45 -23.23
N GLN A 171 3.37 -17.46 -22.44
CA GLN A 171 4.43 -17.64 -21.44
C GLN A 171 3.91 -18.34 -20.19
N LEU A 172 2.66 -18.08 -19.81
CA LEU A 172 2.02 -18.73 -18.67
C LEU A 172 1.71 -20.19 -18.98
N ASP A 173 1.23 -20.49 -20.19
CA ASP A 173 0.92 -21.85 -20.60
C ASP A 173 2.17 -22.75 -20.66
N ARG A 174 3.32 -22.20 -21.05
CA ARG A 174 4.59 -22.94 -21.07
C ARG A 174 5.06 -23.44 -19.71
N LYS A 175 4.61 -22.80 -18.63
CA LYS A 175 5.01 -23.16 -17.26
C LYS A 175 4.09 -24.13 -16.57
N SER A 176 2.97 -24.45 -17.17
CA SER A 176 2.01 -25.43 -16.66
C SER A 176 2.40 -26.88 -16.97
N TYR A 177 3.52 -27.10 -17.66
CA TYR A 177 4.05 -28.41 -17.98
C TYR A 177 5.23 -28.83 -17.11
#